data_632bd285855bd859430c192191906bc8
#
_entry.id   632bd285855bd859430c192191906bc8
#
_cell.length_a   1.000
_cell.length_b   1.000
_cell.length_c   1.000
_cell.angle_alpha   90.00
_cell.angle_beta   90.00
_cell.angle_gamma   90.00
#
_symmetry.space_group_name_H-M   'P 1'
#
loop_
_entity.id
_entity.type
_entity.pdbx_description
1 polymer ?
#
loop_
_entity_poly.entity_id
_entity_poly.type
_entity_poly.pdbx_seq_one_letter_code
_entity_poly.pdbx_strand_id
1 'polypeptide(L)'
;MFSLSLSVLPVFLLLVAGALCQRWRFPMDGFWQGVDKLSYWVLFPALLFHKTSQIDFSNPLLPKYALILLLALVVTASFVFVSVWVMKVVAPTGSSMLQAGVRFNTFIVLALAGSVYGNEGLVLAALGASVLIPSINVFLVVSMTLMHGPSSVDQGSSVSLPRLLSGALIRNPLIVSIVLGSGLNVLGLTPILLLSDVVGMVSQAALPLVLLAVGASVRLEAIRSVGMTFVMSSAARFVVFPLVIGLMCWWLDVRGLPALVAVLFGVVPTATSAYALARQLGGDADRMAAYITMQTLLSVVTVPVSIWLSQRFLS
;
A
#
# COMPACT_ATOMS: atom_id res chain seq x y z
N MET A 1 -22.32 8.53 10.54
CA MET A 1 -22.07 8.51 9.08
C MET A 1 -21.60 9.87 8.56
N PHE A 2 -22.31 10.96 8.80
CA PHE A 2 -21.98 12.28 8.21
C PHE A 2 -20.58 12.79 8.59
N SER A 3 -20.18 12.70 9.86
CA SER A 3 -18.84 13.13 10.31
C SER A 3 -17.68 12.30 9.71
N LEU A 4 -17.88 11.00 9.52
CA LEU A 4 -16.89 10.11 8.91
C LEU A 4 -16.70 10.38 7.42
N SER A 5 -17.79 10.61 6.70
CA SER A 5 -17.71 10.97 5.28
C SER A 5 -16.97 12.29 5.11
N LEU A 6 -17.11 13.25 6.03
CA LEU A 6 -16.36 14.50 6.03
C LEU A 6 -14.86 14.32 6.27
N SER A 7 -14.44 13.36 7.11
CA SER A 7 -13.01 13.10 7.37
C SER A 7 -12.32 12.38 6.19
N VAL A 8 -13.04 11.57 5.44
CA VAL A 8 -12.51 10.86 4.26
C VAL A 8 -12.53 11.72 3.00
N LEU A 9 -13.47 12.66 2.92
CA LEU A 9 -13.69 13.53 1.75
C LEU A 9 -12.43 14.30 1.30
N PRO A 10 -11.62 14.93 2.17
CA PRO A 10 -10.41 15.64 1.75
C PRO A 10 -9.43 14.77 0.97
N VAL A 11 -9.28 13.49 1.36
CA VAL A 11 -8.39 12.54 0.68
C VAL A 11 -8.86 12.32 -0.77
N PHE A 12 -10.15 12.09 -0.98
CA PHE A 12 -10.71 11.89 -2.33
C PHE A 12 -10.75 13.19 -3.15
N LEU A 13 -10.98 14.34 -2.51
CA LEU A 13 -10.91 15.63 -3.22
C LEU A 13 -9.50 15.90 -3.75
N LEU A 14 -8.44 15.56 -3.00
CA LEU A 14 -7.07 15.67 -3.48
C LEU A 14 -6.78 14.71 -4.64
N LEU A 15 -7.30 13.47 -4.61
CA LEU A 15 -7.21 12.55 -5.74
C LEU A 15 -7.91 13.11 -6.98
N VAL A 16 -9.12 13.65 -6.83
CA VAL A 16 -9.87 14.28 -7.95
C VAL A 16 -9.12 15.51 -8.46
N ALA A 17 -8.63 16.37 -7.57
CA ALA A 17 -7.84 17.55 -7.96
C ALA A 17 -6.59 17.15 -8.76
N GLY A 18 -5.86 16.12 -8.33
CA GLY A 18 -4.73 15.57 -9.08
C GLY A 18 -5.11 15.06 -10.47
N ALA A 19 -6.22 14.31 -10.58
CA ALA A 19 -6.74 13.83 -11.86
C ALA A 19 -7.14 15.00 -12.81
N LEU A 20 -7.76 16.06 -12.26
CA LEU A 20 -8.10 17.25 -13.02
C LEU A 20 -6.85 18.01 -13.47
N CYS A 21 -5.86 18.19 -12.59
CA CYS A 21 -4.58 18.81 -12.96
C CYS A 21 -3.92 18.05 -14.12
N GLN A 22 -3.86 16.74 -14.07
CA GLN A 22 -3.31 15.92 -15.14
C GLN A 22 -4.13 16.09 -16.45
N ARG A 23 -5.46 16.12 -16.37
CA ARG A 23 -6.32 16.32 -17.54
C ARG A 23 -6.09 17.68 -18.23
N TRP A 24 -5.81 18.70 -17.44
CA TRP A 24 -5.51 20.05 -17.93
C TRP A 24 -4.03 20.26 -18.22
N ARG A 25 -3.19 19.21 -18.13
CA ARG A 25 -1.73 19.28 -18.29
C ARG A 25 -1.06 20.31 -17.38
N PHE A 26 -1.63 20.52 -16.20
CA PHE A 26 -1.11 21.48 -15.22
C PHE A 26 -0.22 20.76 -14.19
N PRO A 27 0.90 21.38 -13.80
CA PRO A 27 1.48 22.63 -14.32
C PRO A 27 2.21 22.45 -15.65
N MET A 28 2.68 21.24 -15.98
CA MET A 28 3.36 20.89 -17.24
C MET A 28 3.39 19.38 -17.45
N ASP A 29 3.66 18.94 -18.66
CA ASP A 29 3.86 17.53 -18.98
C ASP A 29 5.08 16.98 -18.21
N GLY A 30 4.93 15.77 -17.63
CA GLY A 30 5.99 15.13 -16.86
C GLY A 30 6.13 15.59 -15.40
N PHE A 31 5.47 16.65 -14.98
CA PHE A 31 5.55 17.16 -13.60
C PHE A 31 5.16 16.09 -12.56
N TRP A 32 4.05 15.39 -12.77
CA TRP A 32 3.55 14.40 -11.82
C TRP A 32 4.48 13.20 -11.67
N GLN A 33 5.23 12.82 -12.72
CA GLN A 33 6.27 11.79 -12.60
C GLN A 33 7.45 12.27 -11.72
N GLY A 34 7.78 13.56 -11.78
CA GLY A 34 8.76 14.18 -10.87
C GLY A 34 8.27 14.18 -9.43
N VAL A 35 6.99 14.52 -9.19
CA VAL A 35 6.37 14.45 -7.86
C VAL A 35 6.34 13.02 -7.32
N ASP A 36 6.03 12.01 -8.14
CA ASP A 36 6.08 10.60 -7.75
C ASP A 36 7.49 10.19 -7.30
N LYS A 37 8.53 10.59 -8.07
CA LYS A 37 9.93 10.32 -7.70
C LYS A 37 10.34 11.02 -6.41
N LEU A 38 10.03 12.31 -6.26
CA LEU A 38 10.29 13.08 -5.04
C LEU A 38 9.60 12.44 -3.84
N SER A 39 8.35 12.05 -4.02
CA SER A 39 7.56 11.40 -2.99
C SER A 39 8.18 10.07 -2.56
N TYR A 40 8.54 9.23 -3.51
CA TYR A 40 9.09 7.90 -3.24
C TYR A 40 10.49 7.95 -2.60
N TRP A 41 11.36 8.88 -3.05
CA TRP A 41 12.74 8.94 -2.60
C TRP A 41 13.01 9.87 -1.43
N VAL A 42 12.14 10.86 -1.17
CA VAL A 42 12.35 11.88 -0.13
C VAL A 42 11.18 11.99 0.83
N LEU A 43 9.98 12.32 0.34
CA LEU A 43 8.87 12.71 1.23
C LEU A 43 8.36 11.53 2.07
N PHE A 44 8.17 10.36 1.47
CA PHE A 44 7.72 9.16 2.20
C PHE A 44 8.79 8.54 3.09
N PRO A 45 10.05 8.42 2.67
CA PRO A 45 11.13 8.08 3.58
C PRO A 45 11.18 9.00 4.81
N ALA A 46 11.05 10.32 4.63
CA ALA A 46 10.98 11.26 5.75
C ALA A 46 9.77 11.00 6.65
N LEU A 47 8.58 10.81 6.06
CA LEU A 47 7.36 10.51 6.82
C LEU A 47 7.48 9.20 7.60
N LEU A 48 7.91 8.13 6.96
CA LEU A 48 8.05 6.83 7.61
C LEU A 48 9.13 6.85 8.70
N PHE A 49 10.29 7.44 8.42
CA PHE A 49 11.33 7.64 9.42
C PHE A 49 10.79 8.41 10.63
N HIS A 50 10.15 9.56 10.40
CA HIS A 50 9.61 10.40 11.47
C HIS A 50 8.56 9.66 12.30
N LYS A 51 7.68 8.87 11.69
CA LYS A 51 6.65 8.12 12.41
C LYS A 51 7.19 6.87 13.10
N THR A 52 8.07 6.11 12.46
CA THR A 52 8.66 4.92 13.09
C THR A 52 9.65 5.25 14.21
N SER A 53 10.27 6.43 14.18
CA SER A 53 11.10 6.93 15.29
C SER A 53 10.30 7.30 16.55
N GLN A 54 8.96 7.33 16.49
CA GLN A 54 8.07 7.68 17.59
C GLN A 54 7.23 6.48 18.09
N ILE A 55 7.41 5.28 17.55
CA ILE A 55 6.65 4.09 17.92
C ILE A 55 7.06 3.63 19.32
N ASP A 56 6.08 3.40 20.18
CA ASP A 56 6.32 2.72 21.45
C ASP A 56 6.34 1.21 21.22
N PHE A 57 7.54 0.64 21.09
CA PHE A 57 7.76 -0.80 20.88
C PHE A 57 7.48 -1.64 22.12
N SER A 58 7.26 -1.06 23.29
CA SER A 58 6.89 -1.79 24.52
C SER A 58 5.42 -2.20 24.54
N ASN A 59 4.59 -1.65 23.65
CA ASN A 59 3.16 -1.93 23.59
C ASN A 59 2.88 -3.41 23.22
N PRO A 60 2.26 -4.21 24.11
CA PRO A 60 2.02 -5.65 23.89
C PRO A 60 1.05 -5.95 22.75
N LEU A 61 0.33 -4.95 22.21
CA LEU A 61 -0.55 -5.12 21.06
C LEU A 61 0.21 -5.20 19.73
N LEU A 62 1.45 -4.70 19.64
CA LEU A 62 2.19 -4.65 18.39
C LEU A 62 2.43 -6.02 17.74
N PRO A 63 2.84 -7.08 18.49
CA PRO A 63 3.00 -8.40 17.89
C PRO A 63 1.68 -8.97 17.34
N LYS A 64 0.57 -8.78 18.08
CA LYS A 64 -0.76 -9.21 17.63
C LYS A 64 -1.18 -8.46 16.36
N TYR A 65 -0.98 -7.14 16.33
CA TYR A 65 -1.27 -6.30 15.19
C TYR A 65 -0.48 -6.74 13.93
N ALA A 66 0.83 -6.97 14.09
CA ALA A 66 1.68 -7.48 13.02
C ALA A 66 1.22 -8.87 12.53
N LEU A 67 0.88 -9.78 13.45
CA LEU A 67 0.39 -11.11 13.12
C LEU A 67 -0.92 -11.05 12.32
N ILE A 68 -1.88 -10.22 12.73
CA ILE A 68 -3.15 -10.02 12.01
C ILE A 68 -2.88 -9.62 10.57
N LEU A 69 -2.02 -8.62 10.34
CA LEU A 69 -1.70 -8.12 9.01
C LEU A 69 -1.01 -9.19 8.14
N LEU A 70 -0.08 -9.96 8.71
CA LEU A 70 0.63 -11.03 8.00
C LEU A 70 -0.30 -12.19 7.65
N LEU A 71 -1.18 -12.61 8.56
CA LEU A 71 -2.17 -13.65 8.29
C LEU A 71 -3.16 -13.20 7.22
N ALA A 72 -3.63 -11.95 7.28
CA ALA A 72 -4.49 -11.40 6.26
C ALA A 72 -3.81 -11.39 4.87
N LEU A 73 -2.52 -11.03 4.82
CA LEU A 73 -1.72 -11.10 3.60
C LEU A 73 -1.66 -12.54 3.05
N VAL A 74 -1.33 -13.52 3.89
CA VAL A 74 -1.18 -14.92 3.48
C VAL A 74 -2.50 -15.49 2.97
N VAL A 75 -3.60 -15.29 3.70
CA VAL A 75 -4.93 -15.79 3.30
C VAL A 75 -5.39 -15.13 2.00
N THR A 76 -5.22 -13.82 1.87
CA THR A 76 -5.60 -13.09 0.65
C THR A 76 -4.76 -13.55 -0.55
N ALA A 77 -3.46 -13.74 -0.36
CA ALA A 77 -2.58 -14.25 -1.40
C ALA A 77 -3.00 -15.68 -1.84
N SER A 78 -3.30 -16.54 -0.87
CA SER A 78 -3.79 -17.90 -1.14
C SER A 78 -5.09 -17.88 -1.94
N PHE A 79 -6.03 -16.99 -1.59
CA PHE A 79 -7.27 -16.83 -2.36
C PHE A 79 -6.99 -16.43 -3.82
N VAL A 80 -6.05 -15.51 -4.07
CA VAL A 80 -5.69 -15.10 -5.44
C VAL A 80 -5.00 -16.27 -6.18
N PHE A 81 -4.08 -17.00 -5.53
CA PHE A 81 -3.44 -18.16 -6.15
C PHE A 81 -4.45 -19.22 -6.55
N VAL A 82 -5.39 -19.55 -5.67
CA VAL A 82 -6.48 -20.48 -5.98
C VAL A 82 -7.31 -19.97 -7.15
N SER A 83 -7.63 -18.67 -7.17
CA SER A 83 -8.37 -18.06 -8.28
C SER A 83 -7.61 -18.16 -9.61
N VAL A 84 -6.30 -17.87 -9.61
CA VAL A 84 -5.43 -18.02 -10.80
C VAL A 84 -5.40 -19.45 -11.30
N TRP A 85 -5.28 -20.42 -10.39
CA TRP A 85 -5.24 -21.84 -10.71
C TRP A 85 -6.58 -22.35 -11.27
N VAL A 86 -7.69 -22.05 -10.59
CA VAL A 86 -9.05 -22.48 -11.03
C VAL A 86 -9.42 -21.88 -12.37
N MET A 87 -9.12 -20.61 -12.58
CA MET A 87 -9.42 -19.89 -13.83
C MET A 87 -8.41 -20.17 -14.94
N LYS A 88 -7.36 -20.96 -14.68
CA LYS A 88 -6.28 -21.29 -15.62
C LYS A 88 -5.65 -20.03 -16.26
N VAL A 89 -5.44 -19.01 -15.44
CA VAL A 89 -4.92 -17.71 -15.91
C VAL A 89 -3.43 -17.85 -16.25
N VAL A 90 -3.01 -17.28 -17.39
CA VAL A 90 -1.60 -17.26 -17.80
C VAL A 90 -0.73 -16.45 -16.84
N ALA A 91 0.55 -16.83 -16.69
CA ALA A 91 1.45 -16.28 -15.70
C ALA A 91 1.54 -14.73 -15.68
N PRO A 92 1.63 -13.99 -16.81
CA PRO A 92 1.67 -12.52 -16.78
C PRO A 92 0.42 -11.89 -16.16
N THR A 93 -0.76 -12.39 -16.54
CA THR A 93 -2.04 -11.91 -15.98
C THR A 93 -2.21 -12.36 -14.53
N GLY A 94 -1.85 -13.59 -14.19
CA GLY A 94 -1.91 -14.14 -12.82
C GLY A 94 -1.03 -13.36 -11.85
N SER A 95 0.18 -13.00 -12.24
CA SER A 95 1.08 -12.18 -11.43
C SER A 95 0.55 -10.76 -11.22
N SER A 96 -0.10 -10.17 -12.23
CA SER A 96 -0.79 -8.88 -12.09
C SER A 96 -2.03 -8.96 -11.20
N MET A 97 -2.81 -10.07 -11.26
CA MET A 97 -3.90 -10.35 -10.32
C MET A 97 -3.40 -10.42 -8.88
N LEU A 98 -2.27 -11.12 -8.66
CA LEU A 98 -1.67 -11.27 -7.34
C LEU A 98 -1.26 -9.91 -6.78
N GLN A 99 -0.57 -9.09 -7.56
CA GLN A 99 -0.22 -7.74 -7.14
C GLN A 99 -1.47 -6.90 -6.80
N ALA A 100 -2.50 -6.93 -7.64
CA ALA A 100 -3.73 -6.18 -7.43
C ALA A 100 -4.51 -6.64 -6.20
N GLY A 101 -4.42 -7.91 -5.82
CA GLY A 101 -5.09 -8.47 -4.65
C GLY A 101 -4.36 -8.17 -3.34
N VAL A 102 -3.01 -8.20 -3.33
CA VAL A 102 -2.25 -8.12 -2.06
C VAL A 102 -1.55 -6.77 -1.86
N ARG A 103 -1.14 -6.08 -2.92
CA ARG A 103 -0.38 -4.82 -2.81
C ARG A 103 -1.32 -3.65 -2.56
N PHE A 104 -1.14 -2.95 -1.45
CA PHE A 104 -1.95 -1.79 -1.07
C PHE A 104 -1.26 -0.46 -1.41
N ASN A 105 -2.06 0.58 -1.59
CA ASN A 105 -1.55 1.94 -1.72
C ASN A 105 -1.23 2.51 -0.34
N THR A 106 0.05 2.45 0.03
CA THR A 106 0.56 2.95 1.32
C THR A 106 0.19 4.42 1.55
N PHE A 107 0.18 5.20 0.48
CA PHE A 107 -0.09 6.63 0.52
C PHE A 107 -1.51 6.92 0.97
N ILE A 108 -2.47 6.22 0.39
CA ILE A 108 -3.89 6.36 0.74
C ILE A 108 -4.14 5.83 2.16
N VAL A 109 -3.50 4.72 2.57
CA VAL A 109 -3.62 4.22 3.96
C VAL A 109 -3.17 5.28 4.96
N LEU A 110 -1.97 5.83 4.79
CA LEU A 110 -1.41 6.82 5.71
C LEU A 110 -2.25 8.11 5.73
N ALA A 111 -2.71 8.55 4.56
CA ALA A 111 -3.57 9.73 4.47
C ALA A 111 -4.92 9.53 5.17
N LEU A 112 -5.58 8.37 4.96
CA LEU A 112 -6.83 8.04 5.63
C LEU A 112 -6.65 7.87 7.14
N ALA A 113 -5.58 7.17 7.56
CA ALA A 113 -5.27 7.00 8.97
C ALA A 113 -5.07 8.34 9.68
N GLY A 114 -4.30 9.25 9.07
CA GLY A 114 -4.10 10.59 9.60
C GLY A 114 -5.36 11.47 9.60
N SER A 115 -6.15 11.41 8.52
CA SER A 115 -7.36 12.23 8.38
C SER A 115 -8.51 11.76 9.28
N VAL A 116 -8.69 10.44 9.44
CA VAL A 116 -9.82 9.85 10.18
C VAL A 116 -9.49 9.65 11.67
N TYR A 117 -8.26 9.24 11.97
CA TYR A 117 -7.85 8.82 13.31
C TYR A 117 -6.71 9.66 13.91
N GLY A 118 -6.32 10.76 13.25
CA GLY A 118 -5.31 11.68 13.75
C GLY A 118 -3.89 11.09 13.80
N ASN A 119 -3.05 11.67 14.65
CA ASN A 119 -1.64 11.28 14.72
C ASN A 119 -1.43 9.83 15.20
N GLU A 120 -2.23 9.36 16.15
CA GLU A 120 -2.13 7.97 16.64
C GLU A 120 -2.46 6.97 15.54
N GLY A 121 -3.52 7.23 14.74
CA GLY A 121 -3.84 6.43 13.58
C GLY A 121 -2.72 6.41 12.55
N LEU A 122 -2.08 7.55 12.31
CA LEU A 122 -0.96 7.67 11.38
C LEU A 122 0.27 6.87 11.85
N VAL A 123 0.59 6.88 13.15
CA VAL A 123 1.68 6.08 13.74
C VAL A 123 1.39 4.57 13.59
N LEU A 124 0.17 4.13 13.91
CA LEU A 124 -0.24 2.73 13.72
C LEU A 124 -0.22 2.30 12.25
N ALA A 125 -0.63 3.19 11.34
CA ALA A 125 -0.54 2.91 9.91
C ALA A 125 0.92 2.83 9.42
N ALA A 126 1.82 3.68 9.94
CA ALA A 126 3.25 3.58 9.65
C ALA A 126 3.84 2.26 10.17
N LEU A 127 3.43 1.83 11.37
CA LEU A 127 3.80 0.52 11.91
C LEU A 127 3.30 -0.62 11.01
N GLY A 128 2.02 -0.62 10.64
CA GLY A 128 1.47 -1.63 9.73
C GLY A 128 2.19 -1.65 8.38
N ALA A 129 2.50 -0.48 7.84
CA ALA A 129 3.30 -0.35 6.63
C ALA A 129 4.72 -0.91 6.79
N SER A 130 5.34 -0.74 7.98
CA SER A 130 6.68 -1.27 8.28
C SER A 130 6.73 -2.81 8.25
N VAL A 131 5.63 -3.45 8.60
CA VAL A 131 5.48 -4.92 8.53
C VAL A 131 5.12 -5.37 7.11
N LEU A 132 4.12 -4.72 6.50
CA LEU A 132 3.55 -5.20 5.23
C LEU A 132 4.42 -4.85 4.01
N ILE A 133 5.09 -3.70 3.96
CA ILE A 133 5.90 -3.31 2.80
C ILE A 133 7.01 -4.33 2.52
N PRO A 134 7.90 -4.68 3.46
CA PRO A 134 8.92 -5.68 3.21
C PRO A 134 8.32 -7.06 2.92
N SER A 135 7.29 -7.47 3.67
CA SER A 135 6.65 -8.78 3.51
C SER A 135 6.02 -8.94 2.12
N ILE A 136 5.27 -7.94 1.64
CA ILE A 136 4.66 -7.96 0.30
C ILE A 136 5.73 -7.91 -0.79
N ASN A 137 6.79 -7.11 -0.64
CA ASN A 137 7.85 -7.06 -1.65
C ASN A 137 8.58 -8.40 -1.77
N VAL A 138 8.97 -9.03 -0.67
CA VAL A 138 9.55 -10.38 -0.67
C VAL A 138 8.59 -11.37 -1.31
N PHE A 139 7.35 -11.39 -0.84
CA PHE A 139 6.33 -12.31 -1.32
C PHE A 139 6.08 -12.17 -2.84
N LEU A 140 5.94 -10.94 -3.35
CA LEU A 140 5.67 -10.70 -4.76
C LEU A 140 6.88 -11.04 -5.63
N VAL A 141 8.11 -10.67 -5.23
CA VAL A 141 9.32 -11.02 -5.99
C VAL A 141 9.46 -12.54 -6.09
N VAL A 142 9.30 -13.28 -4.99
CA VAL A 142 9.35 -14.75 -4.98
C VAL A 142 8.25 -15.33 -5.87
N SER A 143 6.99 -14.90 -5.66
CA SER A 143 5.85 -15.45 -6.40
C SER A 143 5.95 -15.19 -7.91
N MET A 144 6.33 -13.98 -8.30
CA MET A 144 6.48 -13.62 -9.72
C MET A 144 7.64 -14.39 -10.37
N THR A 145 8.77 -14.54 -9.67
CA THR A 145 9.89 -15.35 -10.17
C THR A 145 9.49 -16.83 -10.36
N LEU A 146 8.71 -17.39 -9.44
CA LEU A 146 8.22 -18.76 -9.56
C LEU A 146 7.18 -18.91 -10.68
N MET A 147 6.31 -17.94 -10.88
CA MET A 147 5.26 -17.99 -11.91
C MET A 147 5.82 -17.82 -13.33
N HIS A 148 6.85 -17.01 -13.50
CA HIS A 148 7.42 -16.72 -14.82
C HIS A 148 8.63 -17.58 -15.20
N GLY A 149 9.19 -18.32 -14.24
CA GLY A 149 10.41 -19.13 -14.43
C GLY A 149 11.68 -18.30 -14.56
N PRO A 150 12.86 -18.95 -14.69
CA PRO A 150 14.16 -18.28 -14.76
C PRO A 150 14.36 -17.43 -16.02
N SER A 151 13.55 -17.65 -17.06
CA SER A 151 13.69 -17.01 -18.38
C SER A 151 13.19 -15.58 -18.46
N SER A 152 12.49 -15.07 -17.44
CA SER A 152 11.91 -13.71 -17.44
C SER A 152 12.85 -12.64 -16.85
N VAL A 153 13.95 -13.07 -16.23
CA VAL A 153 14.98 -12.18 -15.71
C VAL A 153 16.15 -12.19 -16.69
N ASP A 154 16.29 -11.15 -17.49
CA ASP A 154 17.32 -10.86 -18.49
C ASP A 154 18.14 -12.06 -19.00
N GLN A 155 18.16 -12.29 -20.31
CA GLN A 155 18.89 -13.35 -21.03
C GLN A 155 20.43 -13.32 -20.87
N GLY A 156 20.95 -12.67 -19.84
CA GLY A 156 22.39 -12.48 -19.66
C GLY A 156 22.98 -12.78 -18.28
N SER A 157 22.16 -12.91 -17.23
CA SER A 157 22.73 -13.20 -15.90
C SER A 157 21.73 -14.02 -15.06
N SER A 158 22.18 -15.18 -14.60
CA SER A 158 21.49 -15.96 -13.55
C SER A 158 21.52 -15.17 -12.23
N VAL A 159 20.64 -14.18 -12.10
CA VAL A 159 20.53 -13.43 -10.84
C VAL A 159 19.91 -14.35 -9.81
N SER A 160 20.67 -14.76 -8.81
CA SER A 160 20.19 -15.62 -7.74
C SER A 160 19.06 -14.93 -6.97
N LEU A 161 18.03 -15.69 -6.57
CA LEU A 161 16.89 -15.18 -5.78
C LEU A 161 17.32 -14.34 -4.56
N PRO A 162 18.36 -14.73 -3.77
CA PRO A 162 18.88 -13.91 -2.68
C PRO A 162 19.34 -12.52 -3.11
N ARG A 163 19.97 -12.39 -4.29
CA ARG A 163 20.43 -11.10 -4.82
C ARG A 163 19.27 -10.23 -5.29
N LEU A 164 18.22 -10.82 -5.87
CA LEU A 164 16.97 -10.10 -6.19
C LEU A 164 16.28 -9.59 -4.93
N LEU A 165 16.16 -10.42 -3.90
CA LEU A 165 15.55 -10.06 -2.63
C LEU A 165 16.35 -8.98 -1.91
N SER A 166 17.67 -9.14 -1.79
CA SER A 166 18.52 -8.12 -1.16
C SER A 166 18.44 -6.79 -1.88
N GLY A 167 18.44 -6.81 -3.21
CA GLY A 167 18.25 -5.60 -4.02
C GLY A 167 16.88 -4.95 -3.80
N ALA A 168 15.82 -5.74 -3.74
CA ALA A 168 14.46 -5.24 -3.52
C ALA A 168 14.27 -4.64 -2.12
N LEU A 169 15.00 -5.13 -1.11
CA LEU A 169 14.89 -4.64 0.27
C LEU A 169 15.83 -3.45 0.53
N ILE A 170 17.12 -3.62 0.24
CA ILE A 170 18.17 -2.62 0.57
C ILE A 170 18.03 -1.35 -0.28
N ARG A 171 17.60 -1.49 -1.53
CA ARG A 171 17.41 -0.36 -2.45
C ARG A 171 16.04 0.31 -2.32
N ASN A 172 15.18 -0.21 -1.47
CA ASN A 172 13.86 0.40 -1.24
C ASN A 172 13.97 1.50 -0.18
N PRO A 173 13.83 2.79 -0.54
CA PRO A 173 14.02 3.90 0.41
C PRO A 173 12.99 3.88 1.54
N LEU A 174 11.80 3.31 1.32
CA LEU A 174 10.78 3.18 2.35
C LEU A 174 11.21 2.16 3.42
N ILE A 175 11.79 1.03 3.01
CA ILE A 175 12.28 0.00 3.94
C ILE A 175 13.48 0.54 4.72
N VAL A 176 14.42 1.20 4.02
CA VAL A 176 15.61 1.80 4.66
C VAL A 176 15.20 2.82 5.72
N SER A 177 14.25 3.72 5.40
CA SER A 177 13.78 4.73 6.34
C SER A 177 13.07 4.13 7.57
N ILE A 178 12.28 3.08 7.38
CA ILE A 178 11.64 2.34 8.47
C ILE A 178 12.69 1.72 9.39
N VAL A 179 13.67 1.01 8.83
CA VAL A 179 14.74 0.36 9.60
C VAL A 179 15.57 1.38 10.38
N LEU A 180 15.91 2.50 9.76
CA LEU A 180 16.66 3.58 10.42
C LEU A 180 15.81 4.24 11.53
N GLY A 181 14.56 4.61 11.25
CA GLY A 181 13.68 5.25 12.24
C GLY A 181 13.42 4.34 13.44
N SER A 182 13.05 3.10 13.19
CA SER A 182 12.81 2.10 14.27
C SER A 182 14.10 1.75 15.02
N GLY A 183 15.21 1.58 14.30
CA GLY A 183 16.50 1.24 14.92
C GLY A 183 17.00 2.33 15.85
N LEU A 184 16.98 3.59 15.41
CA LEU A 184 17.36 4.73 16.27
C LEU A 184 16.43 4.89 17.45
N ASN A 185 15.13 4.63 17.28
CA ASN A 185 14.16 4.65 18.36
C ASN A 185 14.45 3.59 19.43
N VAL A 186 14.65 2.33 19.02
CA VAL A 186 15.00 1.22 19.94
C VAL A 186 16.31 1.48 20.68
N LEU A 187 17.27 2.16 20.04
CA LEU A 187 18.54 2.55 20.66
C LEU A 187 18.41 3.77 21.60
N GLY A 188 17.21 4.37 21.71
CA GLY A 188 16.99 5.58 22.51
C GLY A 188 17.68 6.84 21.97
N LEU A 189 18.02 6.86 20.68
CA LEU A 189 18.72 7.96 20.01
C LEU A 189 17.76 8.96 19.35
N THR A 190 16.48 8.81 19.56
CA THR A 190 15.44 9.74 19.05
C THR A 190 14.75 10.47 20.21
N PRO A 191 14.32 11.74 20.00
CA PRO A 191 14.49 12.57 18.79
C PRO A 191 15.92 13.11 18.62
N ILE A 192 16.39 13.16 17.36
CA ILE A 192 17.67 13.80 17.03
C ILE A 192 17.39 15.30 16.83
N LEU A 193 18.00 16.14 17.67
CA LEU A 193 17.81 17.59 17.65
C LEU A 193 18.02 18.14 16.21
N LEU A 194 17.21 19.12 15.79
CA LEU A 194 17.20 19.74 14.47
C LEU A 194 16.83 18.78 13.31
N LEU A 195 17.40 17.57 13.27
CA LEU A 195 17.08 16.59 12.20
C LEU A 195 15.61 16.16 12.28
N SER A 196 15.10 15.89 13.48
CA SER A 196 13.69 15.51 13.68
C SER A 196 12.74 16.63 13.25
N ASP A 197 13.10 17.90 13.45
CA ASP A 197 12.29 19.04 13.04
C ASP A 197 12.26 19.17 11.51
N VAL A 198 13.43 19.11 10.85
CA VAL A 198 13.54 19.19 9.39
C VAL A 198 12.79 18.02 8.74
N VAL A 199 12.99 16.78 9.22
CA VAL A 199 12.30 15.59 8.71
C VAL A 199 10.79 15.69 8.97
N GLY A 200 10.39 16.26 10.13
CA GLY A 200 9.00 16.55 10.46
C GLY A 200 8.34 17.50 9.46
N MET A 201 9.00 18.60 9.11
CA MET A 201 8.51 19.56 8.10
C MET A 201 8.37 18.90 6.71
N VAL A 202 9.38 18.16 6.27
CA VAL A 202 9.34 17.43 5.00
C VAL A 202 8.21 16.40 4.99
N SER A 203 7.98 15.70 6.11
CA SER A 203 6.94 14.69 6.25
C SER A 203 5.52 15.27 6.10
N GLN A 204 5.29 16.52 6.52
CA GLN A 204 3.99 17.18 6.39
C GLN A 204 3.58 17.42 4.92
N ALA A 205 4.55 17.67 4.04
CA ALA A 205 4.30 17.84 2.61
C ALA A 205 3.98 16.52 1.90
N ALA A 206 4.31 15.36 2.50
CA ALA A 206 4.24 14.05 1.86
C ALA A 206 2.80 13.70 1.43
N LEU A 207 1.85 13.71 2.37
CA LEU A 207 0.50 13.20 2.12
C LEU A 207 -0.26 14.02 1.06
N PRO A 208 -0.32 15.38 1.13
CA PRO A 208 -1.02 16.17 0.13
C PRO A 208 -0.45 16.02 -1.28
N LEU A 209 0.88 16.11 -1.43
CA LEU A 209 1.52 16.03 -2.74
C LEU A 209 1.34 14.67 -3.39
N VAL A 210 1.44 13.60 -2.60
CA VAL A 210 1.29 12.26 -3.13
C VAL A 210 -0.15 11.93 -3.48
N LEU A 211 -1.14 12.40 -2.73
CA LEU A 211 -2.54 12.20 -3.11
C LEU A 211 -2.85 12.87 -4.45
N LEU A 212 -2.33 14.07 -4.69
CA LEU A 212 -2.43 14.71 -6.01
C LEU A 212 -1.75 13.87 -7.09
N ALA A 213 -0.53 13.36 -6.85
CA ALA A 213 0.19 12.52 -7.81
C ALA A 213 -0.53 11.19 -8.08
N VAL A 214 -1.06 10.53 -7.05
CA VAL A 214 -1.88 9.31 -7.21
C VAL A 214 -3.12 9.61 -8.05
N GLY A 215 -3.81 10.71 -7.78
CA GLY A 215 -4.94 11.16 -8.60
C GLY A 215 -4.55 11.40 -10.06
N ALA A 216 -3.41 12.06 -10.29
CA ALA A 216 -2.87 12.32 -11.61
C ALA A 216 -2.45 11.04 -12.38
N SER A 217 -2.19 9.95 -11.67
CA SER A 217 -1.84 8.66 -12.27
C SER A 217 -3.04 7.84 -12.78
N VAL A 218 -4.26 8.24 -12.48
CA VAL A 218 -5.50 7.57 -12.90
C VAL A 218 -5.66 7.65 -14.43
N ARG A 219 -5.74 6.51 -15.10
CA ARG A 219 -5.86 6.39 -16.57
C ARG A 219 -7.22 5.81 -16.97
N LEU A 220 -8.20 6.66 -17.21
CA LEU A 220 -9.56 6.21 -17.57
C LEU A 220 -9.60 5.38 -18.86
N GLU A 221 -8.64 5.58 -19.77
CA GLU A 221 -8.54 4.82 -21.03
C GLU A 221 -8.21 3.33 -20.79
N ALA A 222 -7.58 2.99 -19.67
CA ALA A 222 -7.20 1.62 -19.33
C ALA A 222 -8.38 0.73 -18.91
N ILE A 223 -9.57 1.29 -18.69
CA ILE A 223 -10.76 0.58 -18.17
C ILE A 223 -11.26 -0.54 -19.13
N ARG A 224 -10.88 -0.50 -20.40
CA ARG A 224 -11.39 -1.43 -21.43
C ARG A 224 -10.95 -2.89 -21.27
N SER A 225 -9.96 -3.19 -20.45
CA SER A 225 -9.40 -4.54 -20.24
C SER A 225 -9.91 -5.25 -18.97
N VAL A 226 -11.06 -4.85 -18.46
CA VAL A 226 -11.63 -5.38 -17.20
C VAL A 226 -12.41 -6.67 -17.47
N GLY A 227 -12.07 -7.74 -16.76
CA GLY A 227 -12.73 -9.05 -16.85
C GLY A 227 -12.82 -9.72 -15.47
N MET A 228 -13.15 -11.02 -15.45
CA MET A 228 -13.29 -11.78 -14.21
C MET A 228 -12.01 -11.76 -13.36
N THR A 229 -10.83 -11.62 -13.97
CA THR A 229 -9.55 -11.47 -13.28
C THR A 229 -9.48 -10.22 -12.40
N PHE A 230 -10.09 -9.12 -12.86
CA PHE A 230 -10.26 -7.91 -12.07
C PHE A 230 -11.23 -8.13 -10.89
N VAL A 231 -12.35 -8.81 -11.14
CA VAL A 231 -13.34 -9.09 -10.09
C VAL A 231 -12.72 -9.90 -8.96
N MET A 232 -11.97 -10.97 -9.30
CA MET A 232 -11.30 -11.83 -8.30
C MET A 232 -10.22 -11.08 -7.53
N SER A 233 -9.36 -10.29 -8.20
CA SER A 233 -8.34 -9.51 -7.52
C SER A 233 -8.93 -8.40 -6.64
N SER A 234 -10.03 -7.78 -7.07
CA SER A 234 -10.74 -6.76 -6.29
C SER A 234 -11.52 -7.37 -5.12
N ALA A 235 -12.12 -8.56 -5.30
CA ALA A 235 -12.73 -9.32 -4.21
C ALA A 235 -11.68 -9.71 -3.16
N ALA A 236 -10.51 -10.18 -3.58
CA ALA A 236 -9.39 -10.43 -2.69
C ALA A 236 -9.04 -9.19 -1.86
N ARG A 237 -8.97 -8.02 -2.52
CA ARG A 237 -8.57 -6.76 -1.91
C ARG A 237 -9.63 -6.17 -0.99
N PHE A 238 -10.85 -5.97 -1.49
CA PHE A 238 -11.89 -5.21 -0.81
C PHE A 238 -12.84 -6.06 0.06
N VAL A 239 -12.77 -7.39 -0.07
CA VAL A 239 -13.63 -8.30 0.69
C VAL A 239 -12.78 -9.25 1.54
N VAL A 240 -11.92 -10.09 0.93
CA VAL A 240 -11.19 -11.13 1.66
C VAL A 240 -10.23 -10.53 2.68
N PHE A 241 -9.40 -9.56 2.26
CA PHE A 241 -8.40 -8.95 3.15
C PHE A 241 -9.04 -8.30 4.40
N PRO A 242 -10.02 -7.38 4.27
CA PRO A 242 -10.65 -6.76 5.44
C PRO A 242 -11.47 -7.74 6.28
N LEU A 243 -12.11 -8.74 5.68
CA LEU A 243 -12.81 -9.78 6.43
C LEU A 243 -11.86 -10.61 7.30
N VAL A 244 -10.71 -11.03 6.74
CA VAL A 244 -9.70 -11.77 7.51
C VAL A 244 -9.16 -10.91 8.65
N ILE A 245 -8.89 -9.63 8.41
CA ILE A 245 -8.50 -8.70 9.49
C ILE A 245 -9.58 -8.65 10.58
N GLY A 246 -10.85 -8.46 10.19
CA GLY A 246 -11.95 -8.39 11.15
C GLY A 246 -12.09 -9.67 11.99
N LEU A 247 -12.03 -10.83 11.34
CA LEU A 247 -12.07 -12.13 12.01
C LEU A 247 -10.88 -12.36 12.95
N MET A 248 -9.67 -11.98 12.52
CA MET A 248 -8.46 -12.11 13.35
C MET A 248 -8.48 -11.13 14.52
N CYS A 249 -8.95 -9.90 14.33
CA CYS A 249 -9.14 -8.93 15.39
C CYS A 249 -10.14 -9.45 16.44
N TRP A 250 -11.24 -10.04 16.00
CA TRP A 250 -12.22 -10.66 16.89
C TRP A 250 -11.61 -11.86 17.65
N TRP A 251 -10.87 -12.73 16.96
CA TRP A 251 -10.28 -13.93 17.57
C TRP A 251 -9.13 -13.62 18.56
N LEU A 252 -8.30 -12.61 18.26
CA LEU A 252 -7.15 -12.21 19.12
C LEU A 252 -7.52 -11.13 20.14
N ASP A 253 -8.80 -10.76 20.21
CA ASP A 253 -9.36 -9.69 21.05
C ASP A 253 -8.60 -8.36 20.90
N VAL A 254 -8.35 -7.98 19.63
CA VAL A 254 -7.79 -6.68 19.25
C VAL A 254 -8.93 -5.77 18.81
N ARG A 255 -9.18 -4.69 19.57
CA ARG A 255 -10.29 -3.77 19.36
C ARG A 255 -9.83 -2.32 19.28
N GLY A 256 -10.76 -1.42 18.98
CA GLY A 256 -10.50 0.01 18.94
C GLY A 256 -9.56 0.41 17.82
N LEU A 257 -8.73 1.42 18.08
CA LEU A 257 -7.92 2.06 17.04
C LEU A 257 -6.99 1.11 16.27
N PRO A 258 -6.30 0.13 16.89
CA PRO A 258 -5.45 -0.81 16.14
C PRO A 258 -6.25 -1.65 15.12
N ALA A 259 -7.43 -2.15 15.50
CA ALA A 259 -8.29 -2.92 14.60
C ALA A 259 -8.81 -2.05 13.44
N LEU A 260 -9.24 -0.82 13.73
CA LEU A 260 -9.74 0.13 12.74
C LEU A 260 -8.67 0.51 11.71
N VAL A 261 -7.44 0.77 12.18
CA VAL A 261 -6.31 1.09 11.28
C VAL A 261 -5.88 -0.15 10.48
N ALA A 262 -5.90 -1.36 11.07
CA ALA A 262 -5.60 -2.59 10.34
C ALA A 262 -6.52 -2.78 9.13
N VAL A 263 -7.82 -2.52 9.28
CA VAL A 263 -8.80 -2.63 8.19
C VAL A 263 -8.47 -1.71 7.01
N LEU A 264 -7.89 -0.51 7.26
CA LEU A 264 -7.52 0.40 6.17
C LEU A 264 -6.58 -0.25 5.14
N PHE A 265 -5.68 -1.15 5.57
CA PHE A 265 -4.78 -1.87 4.65
C PHE A 265 -5.54 -2.77 3.67
N GLY A 266 -6.72 -3.24 4.03
CA GLY A 266 -7.56 -4.10 3.18
C GLY A 266 -8.51 -3.36 2.25
N VAL A 267 -8.84 -2.08 2.53
CA VAL A 267 -9.92 -1.37 1.82
C VAL A 267 -9.42 -0.28 0.87
N VAL A 268 -8.12 -0.01 0.85
CA VAL A 268 -7.52 0.92 -0.11
C VAL A 268 -7.18 0.22 -1.44
N PRO A 269 -7.10 0.95 -2.57
CA PRO A 269 -6.75 0.37 -3.85
C PRO A 269 -5.29 -0.12 -3.89
N THR A 270 -4.93 -0.85 -4.93
CA THR A 270 -3.54 -1.26 -5.14
C THR A 270 -2.63 -0.06 -5.44
N ALA A 271 -1.33 -0.22 -5.13
CA ALA A 271 -0.34 0.84 -5.31
C ALA A 271 -0.03 1.09 -6.80
N THR A 272 0.18 2.36 -7.16
CA THR A 272 0.61 2.77 -8.51
C THR A 272 1.95 2.14 -8.93
N SER A 273 2.85 1.91 -7.97
CA SER A 273 4.14 1.24 -8.17
C SER A 273 4.02 -0.22 -8.65
N ALA A 274 2.85 -0.85 -8.53
CA ALA A 274 2.60 -2.19 -9.07
C ALA A 274 2.73 -2.25 -10.60
N TYR A 275 2.41 -1.15 -11.31
CA TYR A 275 2.64 -1.03 -12.75
C TYR A 275 4.12 -1.20 -13.14
N ALA A 276 5.00 -0.49 -12.42
CA ALA A 276 6.43 -0.58 -12.69
C ALA A 276 6.97 -1.99 -12.41
N LEU A 277 6.53 -2.62 -11.31
CA LEU A 277 6.94 -3.98 -10.97
C LEU A 277 6.41 -5.02 -12.00
N ALA A 278 5.19 -4.86 -12.48
CA ALA A 278 4.64 -5.71 -13.54
C ALA A 278 5.50 -5.61 -14.82
N ARG A 279 5.90 -4.42 -15.22
CA ARG A 279 6.81 -4.22 -16.37
C ARG A 279 8.18 -4.85 -16.17
N GLN A 280 8.75 -4.76 -14.97
CA GLN A 280 10.08 -5.26 -14.67
C GLN A 280 10.15 -6.78 -14.56
N LEU A 281 9.10 -7.41 -14.06
CA LEU A 281 9.08 -8.86 -13.76
C LEU A 281 8.15 -9.66 -14.69
N GLY A 282 7.82 -9.13 -15.88
CA GLY A 282 7.08 -9.87 -16.91
C GLY A 282 5.57 -10.01 -16.67
N GLY A 283 4.98 -9.20 -15.78
CA GLY A 283 3.54 -9.13 -15.58
C GLY A 283 2.82 -8.39 -16.71
N ASP A 284 1.49 -8.49 -16.73
CA ASP A 284 0.59 -7.78 -17.67
C ASP A 284 0.42 -6.33 -17.20
N ALA A 285 1.28 -5.44 -17.70
CA ALA A 285 1.31 -4.05 -17.30
C ALA A 285 0.04 -3.27 -17.69
N ASP A 286 -0.57 -3.59 -18.84
CA ASP A 286 -1.79 -2.91 -19.29
C ASP A 286 -2.98 -3.24 -18.39
N ARG A 287 -3.13 -4.52 -18.03
CA ARG A 287 -4.13 -4.94 -17.04
C ARG A 287 -3.83 -4.36 -15.66
N MET A 288 -2.55 -4.25 -15.27
CA MET A 288 -2.18 -3.65 -14.00
C MET A 288 -2.59 -2.18 -13.94
N ALA A 289 -2.39 -1.41 -15.01
CA ALA A 289 -2.88 -0.02 -15.10
C ALA A 289 -4.41 0.08 -14.97
N ALA A 290 -5.13 -0.86 -15.61
CA ALA A 290 -6.60 -0.94 -15.49
C ALA A 290 -7.02 -1.26 -14.04
N TYR A 291 -6.37 -2.23 -13.39
CA TYR A 291 -6.68 -2.61 -11.99
C TYR A 291 -6.43 -1.45 -11.02
N ILE A 292 -5.31 -0.74 -11.15
CA ILE A 292 -5.00 0.44 -10.34
C ILE A 292 -6.12 1.48 -10.49
N THR A 293 -6.48 1.82 -11.73
CA THR A 293 -7.50 2.84 -12.03
C THR A 293 -8.86 2.44 -11.47
N MET A 294 -9.33 1.23 -11.78
CA MET A 294 -10.65 0.76 -11.37
C MET A 294 -10.76 0.58 -9.86
N GLN A 295 -9.74 0.04 -9.21
CA GLN A 295 -9.73 -0.08 -7.76
C GLN A 295 -9.70 1.29 -7.08
N THR A 296 -8.98 2.28 -7.65
CA THR A 296 -8.99 3.65 -7.12
C THR A 296 -10.39 4.28 -7.22
N LEU A 297 -11.10 4.07 -8.33
CA LEU A 297 -12.48 4.54 -8.47
C LEU A 297 -13.43 3.81 -7.51
N LEU A 298 -13.32 2.49 -7.38
CA LEU A 298 -14.14 1.70 -6.45
C LEU A 298 -13.88 2.10 -4.98
N SER A 299 -12.65 2.50 -4.64
CA SER A 299 -12.29 2.90 -3.28
C SER A 299 -13.06 4.12 -2.78
N VAL A 300 -13.56 4.98 -3.69
CA VAL A 300 -14.42 6.12 -3.32
C VAL A 300 -15.66 5.66 -2.55
N VAL A 301 -16.19 4.47 -2.87
CA VAL A 301 -17.36 3.88 -2.22
C VAL A 301 -16.95 2.87 -1.14
N THR A 302 -15.99 1.99 -1.47
CA THR A 302 -15.64 0.87 -0.56
C THR A 302 -14.96 1.36 0.72
N VAL A 303 -14.12 2.40 0.67
CA VAL A 303 -13.43 2.94 1.85
C VAL A 303 -14.41 3.50 2.89
N PRO A 304 -15.31 4.45 2.57
CA PRO A 304 -16.27 4.96 3.55
C PRO A 304 -17.17 3.87 4.14
N VAL A 305 -17.64 2.94 3.30
CA VAL A 305 -18.49 1.82 3.75
C VAL A 305 -17.72 0.91 4.72
N SER A 306 -16.50 0.56 4.38
CA SER A 306 -15.69 -0.33 5.22
C SER A 306 -15.26 0.32 6.54
N ILE A 307 -14.95 1.62 6.54
CA ILE A 307 -14.67 2.37 7.78
C ILE A 307 -15.92 2.40 8.67
N TRP A 308 -17.08 2.65 8.09
CA TRP A 308 -18.33 2.64 8.86
C TRP A 308 -18.64 1.26 9.46
N LEU A 309 -18.48 0.18 8.67
CA LEU A 309 -18.68 -1.18 9.17
C LEU A 309 -17.66 -1.51 10.27
N SER A 310 -16.38 -1.22 10.06
CA SER A 310 -15.35 -1.52 11.04
C SER A 310 -15.57 -0.81 12.37
N GLN A 311 -16.00 0.45 12.36
CA GLN A 311 -16.35 1.18 13.59
C GLN A 311 -17.54 0.58 14.32
N ARG A 312 -18.48 -0.03 13.61
CA ARG A 312 -19.65 -0.66 14.23
C ARG A 312 -19.31 -2.00 14.90
N PHE A 313 -18.34 -2.73 14.37
CA PHE A 313 -18.06 -4.10 14.81
C PHE A 313 -16.72 -4.27 15.56
N LEU A 314 -15.78 -3.33 15.43
CA LEU A 314 -14.42 -3.43 15.96
C LEU A 314 -14.03 -2.31 16.94
N SER A 315 -14.91 -1.32 17.14
CA SER A 315 -14.68 -0.25 18.13
C SER A 315 -14.85 -0.74 19.57
#